data_a513e2c56ab711bf2c195259b2032038
#
_entry.id   a513e2c56ab711bf2c195259b2032038
#
_cell.length_a   1.000
_cell.length_b   1.000
_cell.length_c   1.000
_cell.angle_alpha   90.00
_cell.angle_beta   90.00
_cell.angle_gamma   90.00
#
_symmetry.space_group_name_H-M   'P 1'
#
loop_
_entity.id
_entity.type
_entity.pdbx_description
1 polymer ?
#
loop_
_entity_poly.entity_id
_entity_poly.type
_entity_poly.pdbx_seq_one_letter_code
_entity_poly.pdbx_strand_id
1 'polypeptide(L)'
;IVEFQRCASAGSYNLLDQILRVPIKRNQTKLNLWEQSVIVHELVHSLQGQIIDLSEWYTTMKDNDDFMNYPGRRSIMEAQADLVQAYWESNLDSYDRQRMASERPNFRCSVSLPEYFYIPFDLYYDFGARLGKQIHSNGRMEALNEALYKLPTAEQVYSPEKYFSEEPYINVEIENLELENFTVIDQGQIDSLDLVYLLQTKIGQKDAVNAAIGLGGGSWVDYVNESNDLFMTVKISGDDVNEL
;
A
#
# COMPACT_ATOMS: atom_id res chain seq x y z
N ILE A 1 15.89 -9.12 0.41
CA ILE A 1 15.05 -7.91 0.57
C ILE A 1 15.86 -6.67 0.18
N VAL A 2 17.02 -6.39 0.81
CA VAL A 2 17.83 -5.18 0.51
C VAL A 2 18.27 -5.10 -0.95
N GLU A 3 18.63 -6.22 -1.59
CA GLU A 3 19.02 -6.27 -3.00
C GLU A 3 17.83 -6.05 -3.92
N PHE A 4 16.67 -6.59 -3.56
CA PHE A 4 15.41 -6.34 -4.28
C PHE A 4 15.01 -4.87 -4.20
N GLN A 5 15.01 -4.26 -3.02
CA GLN A 5 14.69 -2.83 -2.87
C GLN A 5 15.59 -1.93 -3.73
N ARG A 6 16.88 -2.29 -3.88
CA ARG A 6 17.82 -1.53 -4.72
C ARG A 6 17.52 -1.61 -6.22
N CYS A 7 16.93 -2.70 -6.68
CA CYS A 7 16.65 -2.88 -8.10
C CYS A 7 15.19 -2.65 -8.48
N ALA A 8 14.26 -2.69 -7.52
CA ALA A 8 12.83 -2.47 -7.74
C ALA A 8 12.43 -1.00 -7.54
N SER A 9 13.22 -0.21 -6.81
CA SER A 9 12.89 1.19 -6.53
C SER A 9 13.53 2.12 -7.55
N ALA A 10 12.72 2.95 -8.20
CA ALA A 10 13.16 4.03 -9.08
C ALA A 10 13.79 5.19 -8.29
N GLY A 11 13.28 5.43 -7.09
CA GLY A 11 13.74 6.38 -6.10
C GLY A 11 13.20 6.00 -4.74
N SER A 12 13.51 6.74 -3.74
CA SER A 12 12.89 6.62 -2.40
C SER A 12 13.05 7.91 -1.61
N TYR A 13 12.01 8.29 -0.92
CA TYR A 13 12.08 9.27 0.15
C TYR A 13 11.91 8.55 1.50
N ASN A 14 12.89 8.71 2.37
CA ASN A 14 12.79 8.16 3.72
C ASN A 14 12.22 9.23 4.65
N LEU A 15 11.07 8.93 5.25
CA LEU A 15 10.32 9.84 6.10
C LEU A 15 11.03 10.15 7.42
N LEU A 16 11.82 9.20 7.94
CA LEU A 16 12.51 9.37 9.23
C LEU A 16 13.78 10.21 9.12
N ASP A 17 14.62 9.95 8.11
CA ASP A 17 15.86 10.71 7.91
C ASP A 17 15.67 11.89 6.93
N GLN A 18 14.49 12.04 6.33
CA GLN A 18 14.12 13.07 5.35
C GLN A 18 15.08 13.13 4.16
N ILE A 19 15.61 11.97 3.77
CA ILE A 19 16.55 11.87 2.66
C ILE A 19 15.86 11.30 1.42
N LEU A 20 15.96 12.05 0.34
CA LEU A 20 15.59 11.61 -1.01
C LEU A 20 16.77 10.91 -1.67
N ARG A 21 16.55 9.72 -2.23
CA ARG A 21 17.56 8.92 -2.92
C ARG A 21 17.08 8.56 -4.32
N VAL A 22 17.88 8.88 -5.32
CA VAL A 22 17.63 8.47 -6.71
C VAL A 22 18.90 7.80 -7.23
N PRO A 23 18.81 6.59 -7.77
CA PRO A 23 19.96 5.92 -8.36
C PRO A 23 20.40 6.62 -9.64
N ILE A 24 21.64 7.05 -9.71
CA ILE A 24 22.27 7.65 -10.90
C ILE A 24 23.43 6.79 -11.37
N LYS A 25 23.74 6.88 -12.67
CA LYS A 25 24.92 6.19 -13.22
C LYS A 25 26.22 6.79 -12.67
N ARG A 26 27.21 5.94 -12.43
CA ARG A 26 28.55 6.38 -12.00
C ARG A 26 29.10 7.38 -13.05
N ASN A 27 29.63 8.49 -12.58
CA ASN A 27 30.15 9.62 -13.37
C ASN A 27 29.08 10.47 -14.10
N GLN A 28 27.83 10.31 -13.81
CA GLN A 28 26.78 11.20 -14.31
C GLN A 28 26.84 12.54 -13.57
N THR A 29 26.85 13.63 -14.31
CA THR A 29 26.97 15.00 -13.76
C THR A 29 25.64 15.77 -13.84
N LYS A 30 24.66 15.26 -14.58
CA LYS A 30 23.34 15.87 -14.73
C LYS A 30 22.27 14.77 -14.70
N LEU A 31 21.15 15.07 -14.06
CA LEU A 31 19.98 14.20 -14.08
C LEU A 31 19.38 14.16 -15.48
N ASN A 32 19.03 12.98 -15.96
CA ASN A 32 18.23 12.82 -17.15
C ASN A 32 16.74 13.09 -16.86
N LEU A 33 15.87 13.14 -17.87
CA LEU A 33 14.45 13.48 -17.68
C LEU A 33 13.70 12.43 -16.87
N TRP A 34 14.04 11.15 -17.03
CA TRP A 34 13.42 10.10 -16.24
C TRP A 34 13.79 10.23 -14.76
N GLU A 35 15.05 10.51 -14.44
CA GLU A 35 15.49 10.74 -13.05
C GLU A 35 14.85 12.00 -12.45
N GLN A 36 14.66 13.06 -13.26
CA GLN A 36 13.94 14.25 -12.82
C GLN A 36 12.46 13.94 -12.52
N SER A 37 11.80 13.13 -13.34
CA SER A 37 10.43 12.66 -13.11
C SER A 37 10.32 11.89 -11.80
N VAL A 38 11.26 10.98 -11.51
CA VAL A 38 11.33 10.28 -10.23
C VAL A 38 11.52 11.24 -9.07
N ILE A 39 12.39 12.24 -9.18
CA ILE A 39 12.59 13.25 -8.14
C ILE A 39 11.29 14.02 -7.87
N VAL A 40 10.52 14.35 -8.90
CA VAL A 40 9.21 15.01 -8.72
C VAL A 40 8.28 14.15 -7.86
N HIS A 41 8.21 12.84 -8.13
CA HIS A 41 7.45 11.89 -7.31
C HIS A 41 7.91 11.89 -5.85
N GLU A 42 9.20 11.72 -5.61
CA GLU A 42 9.77 11.66 -4.25
C GLU A 42 9.65 13.00 -3.47
N LEU A 43 9.66 14.14 -4.18
CA LEU A 43 9.41 15.44 -3.56
C LEU A 43 7.98 15.57 -3.03
N VAL A 44 7.00 14.92 -3.67
CA VAL A 44 5.63 14.88 -3.13
C VAL A 44 5.62 14.18 -1.78
N HIS A 45 6.32 13.08 -1.62
CA HIS A 45 6.44 12.41 -0.32
C HIS A 45 7.11 13.29 0.74
N SER A 46 8.09 14.13 0.32
CA SER A 46 8.67 15.14 1.22
C SER A 46 7.66 16.20 1.67
N LEU A 47 6.78 16.63 0.78
CA LEU A 47 5.69 17.56 1.13
C LEU A 47 4.64 16.90 2.02
N GLN A 48 4.26 15.67 1.72
CA GLN A 48 3.33 14.88 2.55
C GLN A 48 3.87 14.75 3.97
N GLY A 49 5.18 14.50 4.12
CA GLY A 49 5.83 14.43 5.44
C GLY A 49 5.84 15.73 6.23
N GLN A 50 5.61 16.89 5.57
CA GLN A 50 5.48 18.18 6.23
C GLN A 50 4.01 18.50 6.61
N ILE A 51 3.06 17.91 5.91
CA ILE A 51 1.62 18.12 6.13
C ILE A 51 1.10 17.16 7.20
N ILE A 52 1.56 15.90 7.15
CA ILE A 52 1.23 14.85 8.10
C ILE A 52 2.45 14.64 8.96
N ASP A 53 2.31 14.63 10.30
CA ASP A 53 3.40 14.17 11.16
C ASP A 53 3.60 12.66 10.96
N LEU A 54 4.39 12.33 9.92
CA LEU A 54 4.64 10.96 9.53
C LEU A 54 5.52 10.23 10.55
N SER A 55 6.26 10.96 11.39
CA SER A 55 7.06 10.35 12.46
C SER A 55 6.15 9.92 13.63
N GLU A 56 5.21 10.75 14.01
CA GLU A 56 4.17 10.41 14.98
C GLU A 56 3.31 9.27 14.44
N TRP A 57 2.86 9.37 13.19
CA TRP A 57 2.10 8.31 12.54
C TRP A 57 2.84 6.96 12.50
N TYR A 58 4.14 6.94 12.13
CA TYR A 58 4.91 5.69 12.08
C TYR A 58 5.15 5.10 13.48
N THR A 59 5.22 5.95 14.51
CA THR A 59 5.38 5.52 15.90
C THR A 59 4.05 5.00 16.45
N THR A 60 2.96 5.69 16.15
CA THR A 60 1.61 5.32 16.57
C THR A 60 1.14 4.02 15.92
N MET A 61 1.55 3.77 14.66
CA MET A 61 1.29 2.49 13.98
C MET A 61 1.92 1.28 14.70
N LYS A 62 3.08 1.47 15.33
CA LYS A 62 3.74 0.39 16.08
C LYS A 62 3.06 0.07 17.41
N ASP A 63 2.44 1.07 18.01
CA ASP A 63 1.92 1.01 19.36
C ASP A 63 0.40 0.78 19.44
N ASN A 64 -0.33 1.06 18.37
CA ASN A 64 -1.78 0.90 18.29
C ASN A 64 -2.10 0.13 17.01
N ASP A 65 -2.94 -0.85 17.05
CA ASP A 65 -3.49 -1.65 15.94
C ASP A 65 -3.96 -0.87 14.67
N ASP A 66 -3.42 0.32 14.41
CA ASP A 66 -3.69 1.21 13.27
C ASP A 66 -3.09 0.64 11.95
N PHE A 67 -2.70 -0.62 12.00
CA PHE A 67 -2.23 -1.40 10.85
C PHE A 67 -3.26 -1.41 9.72
N MET A 68 -4.55 -1.38 10.06
CA MET A 68 -5.67 -1.43 9.13
C MET A 68 -5.72 -0.24 8.16
N ASN A 69 -5.27 0.93 8.59
CA ASN A 69 -5.32 2.15 7.78
C ASN A 69 -4.02 2.41 7.01
N TYR A 70 -2.97 1.61 7.27
CA TYR A 70 -1.68 1.78 6.60
C TYR A 70 -1.74 1.55 5.08
N PRO A 71 -2.34 0.44 4.60
CA PRO A 71 -2.40 0.17 3.17
C PRO A 71 -3.15 1.25 2.40
N GLY A 72 -4.26 1.73 2.96
CA GLY A 72 -5.06 2.79 2.33
C GLY A 72 -4.35 4.12 2.28
N ARG A 73 -3.75 4.57 3.40
CA ARG A 73 -2.94 5.80 3.43
C ARG A 73 -1.81 5.73 2.43
N ARG A 74 -1.07 4.61 2.41
CA ARG A 74 0.02 4.41 1.46
C ARG A 74 -0.47 4.53 0.02
N SER A 75 -1.61 3.93 -0.30
CA SER A 75 -2.22 4.01 -1.63
C SER A 75 -2.55 5.45 -2.04
N ILE A 76 -3.09 6.27 -1.12
CA ILE A 76 -3.36 7.69 -1.41
C ILE A 76 -2.06 8.49 -1.57
N MET A 77 -1.05 8.22 -0.75
CA MET A 77 0.25 8.90 -0.86
C MET A 77 0.89 8.65 -2.23
N GLU A 78 0.94 7.39 -2.66
CA GLU A 78 1.49 7.02 -3.97
C GLU A 78 0.64 7.59 -5.12
N ALA A 79 -0.69 7.51 -5.03
CA ALA A 79 -1.58 8.08 -6.05
C ALA A 79 -1.41 9.60 -6.22
N GLN A 80 -1.21 10.33 -5.13
CA GLN A 80 -0.95 11.77 -5.17
C GLN A 80 0.40 12.07 -5.82
N ALA A 81 1.45 11.30 -5.48
CA ALA A 81 2.77 11.44 -6.06
C ALA A 81 2.76 11.14 -7.57
N ASP A 82 2.09 10.07 -7.99
CA ASP A 82 1.92 9.69 -9.39
C ASP A 82 1.16 10.75 -10.20
N LEU A 83 0.12 11.35 -9.62
CA LEU A 83 -0.63 12.41 -10.31
C LEU A 83 0.20 13.67 -10.51
N VAL A 84 0.98 14.09 -9.52
CA VAL A 84 1.89 15.23 -9.65
C VAL A 84 3.01 14.94 -10.64
N GLN A 85 3.58 13.75 -10.59
CA GLN A 85 4.58 13.29 -11.57
C GLN A 85 4.00 13.30 -12.98
N ALA A 86 2.84 12.72 -13.20
CA ALA A 86 2.17 12.69 -14.51
C ALA A 86 1.83 14.11 -15.00
N TYR A 87 1.45 15.02 -14.13
CA TYR A 87 1.24 16.43 -14.46
C TYR A 87 2.55 17.08 -14.92
N TRP A 88 3.65 16.88 -14.21
CA TRP A 88 4.96 17.37 -14.62
C TRP A 88 5.38 16.81 -16.00
N GLU A 89 5.23 15.51 -16.21
CA GLU A 89 5.54 14.84 -17.48
C GLU A 89 4.67 15.36 -18.64
N SER A 90 3.42 15.70 -18.38
CA SER A 90 2.50 16.24 -19.38
C SER A 90 2.91 17.62 -19.90
N ASN A 91 3.68 18.40 -19.12
CA ASN A 91 4.20 19.70 -19.51
C ASN A 91 5.50 19.61 -20.33
N LEU A 92 6.10 18.43 -20.47
CA LEU A 92 7.20 18.22 -21.41
C LEU A 92 6.69 18.28 -22.86
N ASP A 93 7.49 18.76 -23.78
CA ASP A 93 7.17 18.64 -25.19
C ASP A 93 7.24 17.17 -25.69
N SER A 94 6.82 16.94 -26.93
CA SER A 94 6.77 15.58 -27.48
C SER A 94 8.16 14.94 -27.63
N TYR A 95 9.19 15.74 -27.92
CA TYR A 95 10.57 15.26 -28.04
C TYR A 95 11.11 14.85 -26.67
N ASP A 96 10.93 15.68 -25.65
CA ASP A 96 11.39 15.40 -24.30
C ASP A 96 10.64 14.22 -23.67
N ARG A 97 9.33 14.05 -23.90
CA ARG A 97 8.61 12.84 -23.48
C ARG A 97 9.17 11.57 -24.11
N GLN A 98 9.46 11.59 -25.41
CA GLN A 98 10.06 10.44 -26.09
C GLN A 98 11.46 10.14 -25.55
N ARG A 99 12.27 11.19 -25.32
CA ARG A 99 13.60 11.08 -24.72
C ARG A 99 13.52 10.47 -23.32
N MET A 100 12.63 10.97 -22.44
CA MET A 100 12.42 10.46 -21.10
C MET A 100 12.07 8.97 -21.12
N ALA A 101 11.16 8.55 -22.00
CA ALA A 101 10.81 7.13 -22.15
C ALA A 101 12.02 6.26 -22.53
N SER A 102 12.93 6.77 -23.37
CA SER A 102 14.16 6.07 -23.76
C SER A 102 15.25 6.06 -22.68
N GLU A 103 15.22 7.03 -21.78
CA GLU A 103 16.13 7.16 -20.65
C GLU A 103 15.75 6.26 -19.46
N ARG A 104 14.52 5.73 -19.44
CA ARG A 104 14.04 4.82 -18.39
C ARG A 104 14.94 3.59 -18.30
N PRO A 105 15.55 3.32 -17.17
CA PRO A 105 16.41 2.15 -17.03
C PRO A 105 15.59 0.86 -17.11
N ASN A 106 16.18 -0.15 -17.70
CA ASN A 106 15.61 -1.49 -17.68
C ASN A 106 15.96 -2.13 -16.33
N PHE A 107 15.07 -1.97 -15.35
CA PHE A 107 15.23 -2.60 -14.06
C PHE A 107 15.05 -4.12 -14.21
N ARG A 108 16.15 -4.84 -14.18
CA ARG A 108 16.14 -6.30 -14.10
C ARG A 108 16.70 -6.68 -12.74
N CYS A 109 15.82 -7.04 -11.84
CA CYS A 109 16.24 -7.69 -10.60
C CYS A 109 16.77 -9.08 -10.91
N SER A 110 17.94 -9.40 -10.40
CA SER A 110 18.49 -10.76 -10.43
C SER A 110 17.80 -11.65 -9.38
N VAL A 111 17.09 -11.05 -8.44
CA VAL A 111 16.38 -11.74 -7.36
C VAL A 111 14.89 -11.78 -7.70
N SER A 112 14.35 -12.98 -7.84
CA SER A 112 12.92 -13.23 -7.86
C SER A 112 12.44 -13.39 -6.43
N LEU A 113 11.52 -12.53 -6.00
CA LEU A 113 10.82 -12.70 -4.74
C LEU A 113 9.58 -13.57 -4.93
N PRO A 114 9.12 -14.28 -3.89
CA PRO A 114 7.79 -14.90 -3.89
C PRO A 114 6.71 -13.88 -4.25
N GLU A 115 5.66 -14.35 -4.93
CA GLU A 115 4.59 -13.52 -5.49
C GLU A 115 3.93 -12.62 -4.44
N TYR A 116 3.77 -13.12 -3.22
CA TYR A 116 3.15 -12.36 -2.13
C TYR A 116 3.87 -11.03 -1.78
N PHE A 117 5.15 -10.88 -2.11
CA PHE A 117 5.84 -9.60 -1.91
C PHE A 117 5.37 -8.49 -2.86
N TYR A 118 4.70 -8.84 -3.96
CA TYR A 118 4.21 -7.88 -4.94
C TYR A 118 2.78 -7.38 -4.63
N ILE A 119 2.01 -8.11 -3.82
CA ILE A 119 0.61 -7.78 -3.50
C ILE A 119 0.44 -6.34 -2.98
N PRO A 120 1.25 -5.86 -2.00
CA PRO A 120 1.12 -4.49 -1.53
C PRO A 120 1.43 -3.46 -2.62
N PHE A 121 2.36 -3.78 -3.53
CA PHE A 121 2.68 -2.86 -4.64
C PHE A 121 1.50 -2.71 -5.60
N ASP A 122 0.82 -3.81 -5.92
CA ASP A 122 -0.39 -3.75 -6.76
C ASP A 122 -1.47 -2.90 -6.07
N LEU A 123 -1.67 -3.07 -4.76
CA LEU A 123 -2.60 -2.24 -4.01
C LEU A 123 -2.20 -0.75 -4.06
N TYR A 124 -0.94 -0.41 -3.80
CA TYR A 124 -0.49 0.98 -3.71
C TYR A 124 -0.48 1.67 -5.07
N TYR A 125 0.07 1.03 -6.10
CA TYR A 125 0.34 1.67 -7.39
C TYR A 125 -0.77 1.44 -8.43
N ASP A 126 -1.42 0.27 -8.47
CA ASP A 126 -2.47 0.00 -9.46
C ASP A 126 -3.85 0.39 -8.95
N PHE A 127 -4.27 -0.16 -7.80
CA PHE A 127 -5.57 0.13 -7.22
C PHE A 127 -5.59 1.52 -6.60
N GLY A 128 -4.56 1.91 -5.87
CA GLY A 128 -4.41 3.26 -5.31
C GLY A 128 -4.44 4.34 -6.38
N ALA A 129 -3.73 4.14 -7.51
CA ALA A 129 -3.79 5.09 -8.62
C ALA A 129 -5.20 5.23 -9.22
N ARG A 130 -6.00 4.15 -9.25
CA ARG A 130 -7.41 4.20 -9.71
C ARG A 130 -8.27 5.01 -8.74
N LEU A 131 -8.20 4.71 -7.45
CA LEU A 131 -8.89 5.46 -6.42
C LEU A 131 -8.47 6.94 -6.44
N GLY A 132 -7.19 7.23 -6.45
CA GLY A 132 -6.67 8.61 -6.48
C GLY A 132 -7.13 9.40 -7.70
N LYS A 133 -7.21 8.80 -8.89
CA LYS A 133 -7.78 9.44 -10.08
C LYS A 133 -9.26 9.77 -9.92
N GLN A 134 -10.05 8.89 -9.30
CA GLN A 134 -11.46 9.15 -9.05
C GLN A 134 -11.65 10.26 -8.01
N ILE A 135 -10.89 10.23 -6.90
CA ILE A 135 -10.90 11.31 -5.89
C ILE A 135 -10.52 12.64 -6.54
N HIS A 136 -9.44 12.67 -7.33
CA HIS A 136 -9.01 13.88 -8.05
C HIS A 136 -10.06 14.36 -9.06
N SER A 137 -10.77 13.48 -9.73
CA SER A 137 -11.84 13.85 -10.67
C SER A 137 -13.01 14.56 -9.97
N ASN A 138 -13.31 14.18 -8.73
CA ASN A 138 -14.43 14.71 -7.96
C ASN A 138 -14.10 16.03 -7.23
N GLY A 139 -12.87 16.21 -6.74
CA GLY A 139 -12.53 17.38 -5.92
C GLY A 139 -11.10 17.89 -6.08
N ARG A 140 -10.44 17.51 -7.19
CA ARG A 140 -9.07 17.94 -7.51
C ARG A 140 -8.06 17.53 -6.42
N MET A 141 -6.98 18.30 -6.29
CA MET A 141 -5.90 18.02 -5.32
C MET A 141 -6.37 18.21 -3.87
N GLU A 142 -7.33 19.09 -3.64
CA GLU A 142 -7.94 19.33 -2.33
C GLU A 142 -8.55 18.04 -1.77
N ALA A 143 -9.34 17.32 -2.58
CA ALA A 143 -9.94 16.06 -2.15
C ALA A 143 -8.88 14.97 -1.88
N LEU A 144 -7.77 14.94 -2.63
CA LEU A 144 -6.66 14.03 -2.35
C LEU A 144 -5.93 14.38 -1.04
N ASN A 145 -5.78 15.67 -0.73
CA ASN A 145 -5.22 16.11 0.55
C ASN A 145 -6.13 15.69 1.71
N GLU A 146 -7.45 15.82 1.56
CA GLU A 146 -8.41 15.35 2.57
C GLU A 146 -8.36 13.82 2.74
N ALA A 147 -8.18 13.06 1.64
CA ALA A 147 -8.09 11.61 1.67
C ALA A 147 -6.89 11.10 2.48
N LEU A 148 -5.80 11.87 2.60
CA LEU A 148 -4.67 11.54 3.47
C LEU A 148 -5.05 11.47 4.96
N TYR A 149 -6.13 12.15 5.35
CA TYR A 149 -6.66 12.16 6.73
C TYR A 149 -7.85 11.22 6.93
N LYS A 150 -8.60 10.91 5.87
CA LYS A 150 -9.75 9.99 5.92
C LYS A 150 -9.36 8.52 6.09
N LEU A 151 -8.13 8.17 5.74
CA LEU A 151 -7.55 6.83 5.87
C LEU A 151 -8.44 5.72 5.29
N PRO A 152 -8.51 5.59 3.95
CA PRO A 152 -9.29 4.51 3.35
C PRO A 152 -8.79 3.14 3.79
N THR A 153 -9.70 2.20 3.96
CA THR A 153 -9.34 0.79 4.19
C THR A 153 -8.76 0.17 2.91
N ALA A 154 -8.08 -0.98 3.03
CA ALA A 154 -7.60 -1.72 1.86
C ALA A 154 -8.74 -2.09 0.91
N GLU A 155 -9.89 -2.45 1.46
CA GLU A 155 -11.09 -2.73 0.69
C GLU A 155 -11.57 -1.53 -0.14
N GLN A 156 -11.64 -0.34 0.47
CA GLN A 156 -12.00 0.90 -0.22
C GLN A 156 -11.00 1.27 -1.32
N VAL A 157 -9.73 0.83 -1.20
CA VAL A 157 -8.75 0.97 -2.27
C VAL A 157 -9.01 0.00 -3.41
N TYR A 158 -9.35 -1.27 -3.11
CA TYR A 158 -9.72 -2.25 -4.13
C TYR A 158 -11.03 -1.88 -4.84
N SER A 159 -12.01 -1.33 -4.10
CA SER A 159 -13.33 -0.93 -4.58
C SER A 159 -13.61 0.54 -4.25
N PRO A 160 -13.28 1.48 -5.17
CA PRO A 160 -13.50 2.90 -4.95
C PRO A 160 -14.94 3.29 -4.62
N GLU A 161 -15.93 2.52 -5.05
CA GLU A 161 -17.34 2.72 -4.73
C GLU A 161 -17.57 2.70 -3.21
N LYS A 162 -16.89 1.80 -2.49
CA LYS A 162 -16.96 1.69 -1.04
C LYS A 162 -16.31 2.89 -0.32
N TYR A 163 -15.28 3.48 -0.90
CA TYR A 163 -14.71 4.73 -0.41
C TYR A 163 -15.70 5.90 -0.50
N PHE A 164 -16.39 6.03 -1.64
CA PHE A 164 -17.34 7.12 -1.85
C PHE A 164 -18.66 6.93 -1.10
N SER A 165 -19.05 5.69 -0.81
CA SER A 165 -20.19 5.39 0.06
C SER A 165 -19.85 5.48 1.56
N GLU A 166 -18.57 5.71 1.90
CA GLU A 166 -18.06 5.74 3.28
C GLU A 166 -18.40 4.44 4.04
N GLU A 167 -18.30 3.30 3.34
CA GLU A 167 -18.59 1.99 3.92
C GLU A 167 -17.65 1.72 5.10
N PRO A 168 -18.19 1.42 6.31
CA PRO A 168 -17.38 1.27 7.49
C PRO A 168 -16.79 -0.15 7.55
N TYR A 169 -15.59 -0.27 8.12
CA TYR A 169 -15.06 -1.56 8.55
C TYR A 169 -15.89 -2.11 9.72
N ILE A 170 -16.22 -3.40 9.66
CA ILE A 170 -16.93 -4.11 10.73
C ILE A 170 -15.92 -4.65 11.73
N ASN A 171 -15.95 -4.14 12.96
CA ASN A 171 -15.12 -4.69 14.02
C ASN A 171 -15.65 -6.08 14.44
N VAL A 172 -14.88 -7.11 14.12
CA VAL A 172 -15.22 -8.51 14.45
C VAL A 172 -14.45 -8.92 15.70
N GLU A 173 -15.17 -9.18 16.79
CA GLU A 173 -14.55 -9.71 18.00
C GLU A 173 -14.39 -11.22 17.90
N ILE A 174 -13.24 -11.74 18.29
CA ILE A 174 -12.93 -13.16 18.40
C ILE A 174 -12.62 -13.49 19.86
N GLU A 175 -13.27 -14.52 20.38
CA GLU A 175 -12.98 -15.01 21.71
C GLU A 175 -11.75 -15.91 21.68
N ASN A 176 -10.86 -15.72 22.65
CA ASN A 176 -9.71 -16.60 22.82
C ASN A 176 -10.17 -18.00 23.20
N LEU A 177 -9.69 -18.99 22.46
CA LEU A 177 -9.98 -20.38 22.78
C LEU A 177 -9.13 -20.83 23.98
N GLU A 178 -9.76 -21.48 24.95
CA GLU A 178 -9.05 -22.20 26.01
C GLU A 178 -8.54 -23.54 25.45
N LEU A 179 -7.34 -23.51 24.88
CA LEU A 179 -6.70 -24.71 24.32
C LEU A 179 -5.69 -25.27 25.32
N GLU A 180 -5.83 -26.56 25.66
CA GLU A 180 -4.88 -27.25 26.54
C GLU A 180 -3.47 -27.22 25.91
N ASN A 181 -2.48 -26.78 26.70
CA ASN A 181 -1.06 -26.65 26.30
C ASN A 181 -0.74 -25.59 25.24
N PHE A 182 -1.67 -24.69 24.90
CA PHE A 182 -1.40 -23.57 24.02
C PHE A 182 -1.52 -22.24 24.76
N THR A 183 -0.68 -21.29 24.39
CA THR A 183 -0.74 -19.90 24.87
C THR A 183 -0.91 -18.96 23.70
N VAL A 184 -1.69 -17.90 23.90
CA VAL A 184 -1.82 -16.82 22.90
C VAL A 184 -0.49 -16.08 22.82
N ILE A 185 0.01 -15.91 21.61
CA ILE A 185 1.26 -15.17 21.35
C ILE A 185 1.02 -13.86 20.61
N ASP A 186 -0.04 -13.78 19.80
CA ASP A 186 -0.40 -12.58 19.06
C ASP A 186 -1.88 -12.62 18.66
N GLN A 187 -2.45 -11.45 18.39
CA GLN A 187 -3.83 -11.31 17.90
C GLN A 187 -3.99 -9.99 17.17
N GLY A 188 -4.96 -9.90 16.26
CA GLY A 188 -5.19 -8.69 15.49
C GLY A 188 -6.45 -8.73 14.66
N GLN A 189 -6.60 -7.70 13.84
CA GLN A 189 -7.68 -7.60 12.87
C GLN A 189 -7.19 -8.06 11.50
N ILE A 190 -8.12 -8.47 10.64
CA ILE A 190 -7.87 -8.85 9.25
C ILE A 190 -8.50 -7.79 8.35
N ASP A 191 -7.70 -7.24 7.46
CA ASP A 191 -8.19 -6.38 6.38
C ASP A 191 -8.27 -7.14 5.04
N SER A 192 -8.76 -6.45 4.01
CA SER A 192 -8.88 -7.02 2.67
C SER A 192 -7.54 -7.36 2.04
N LEU A 193 -6.45 -6.65 2.40
CA LEU A 193 -5.11 -6.98 1.92
C LEU A 193 -4.63 -8.32 2.51
N ASP A 194 -4.87 -8.56 3.81
CA ASP A 194 -4.55 -9.82 4.48
C ASP A 194 -5.31 -10.99 3.84
N LEU A 195 -6.59 -10.79 3.52
CA LEU A 195 -7.38 -11.82 2.84
C LEU A 195 -6.84 -12.13 1.44
N VAL A 196 -6.37 -11.13 0.70
CA VAL A 196 -5.68 -11.37 -0.58
C VAL A 196 -4.40 -12.19 -0.37
N TYR A 197 -3.60 -11.89 0.66
CA TYR A 197 -2.41 -12.69 1.00
C TYR A 197 -2.75 -14.16 1.27
N LEU A 198 -3.81 -14.41 1.99
CA LEU A 198 -4.24 -15.77 2.36
C LEU A 198 -4.74 -16.57 1.15
N LEU A 199 -5.47 -15.92 0.26
CA LEU A 199 -6.22 -16.59 -0.81
C LEU A 199 -5.47 -16.68 -2.13
N GLN A 200 -4.67 -15.67 -2.52
CA GLN A 200 -4.14 -15.58 -3.89
C GLN A 200 -3.34 -16.80 -4.34
N THR A 201 -2.59 -17.43 -3.42
CA THR A 201 -1.81 -18.64 -3.76
C THR A 201 -2.68 -19.86 -4.09
N LYS A 202 -3.97 -19.82 -3.73
CA LYS A 202 -4.92 -20.91 -3.92
C LYS A 202 -5.87 -20.67 -5.08
N ILE A 203 -6.39 -19.45 -5.21
CA ILE A 203 -7.42 -19.12 -6.19
C ILE A 203 -6.95 -18.09 -7.24
N GLY A 204 -5.72 -17.58 -7.12
CA GLY A 204 -5.18 -16.54 -7.98
C GLY A 204 -5.57 -15.13 -7.53
N GLN A 205 -4.78 -14.13 -7.94
CA GLN A 205 -4.89 -12.75 -7.47
C GLN A 205 -6.28 -12.15 -7.76
N LYS A 206 -6.79 -12.32 -8.98
CA LYS A 206 -8.08 -11.72 -9.38
C LYS A 206 -9.22 -12.19 -8.48
N ASP A 207 -9.32 -13.50 -8.24
CA ASP A 207 -10.41 -14.07 -7.45
C ASP A 207 -10.19 -13.79 -5.96
N ALA A 208 -8.94 -13.70 -5.48
CA ALA A 208 -8.61 -13.28 -4.13
C ALA A 208 -9.03 -11.82 -3.88
N VAL A 209 -8.75 -10.90 -4.81
CA VAL A 209 -9.20 -9.50 -4.71
C VAL A 209 -10.73 -9.42 -4.74
N ASN A 210 -11.40 -10.17 -5.62
CA ASN A 210 -12.86 -10.18 -5.65
C ASN A 210 -13.47 -10.67 -4.33
N ALA A 211 -12.88 -11.70 -3.71
CA ALA A 211 -13.31 -12.17 -2.39
C ALA A 211 -13.03 -11.14 -1.28
N ALA A 212 -11.90 -10.43 -1.39
CA ALA A 212 -11.49 -9.43 -0.40
C ALA A 212 -12.36 -8.15 -0.43
N ILE A 213 -12.99 -7.83 -1.56
CA ILE A 213 -13.92 -6.69 -1.70
C ILE A 213 -15.21 -6.90 -0.89
N GLY A 214 -15.62 -8.14 -0.62
CA GLY A 214 -16.78 -8.44 0.22
C GLY A 214 -16.47 -8.66 1.69
N LEU A 215 -15.25 -8.35 2.14
CA LEU A 215 -14.85 -8.51 3.54
C LEU A 215 -15.29 -7.32 4.37
N GLY A 216 -16.36 -7.44 5.13
CA GLY A 216 -16.77 -6.42 6.11
C GLY A 216 -15.77 -6.24 7.24
N GLY A 217 -15.10 -7.32 7.64
CA GLY A 217 -14.06 -7.28 8.67
C GLY A 217 -13.65 -8.67 9.17
N GLY A 218 -12.61 -8.72 9.99
CA GLY A 218 -12.14 -9.97 10.57
C GLY A 218 -11.17 -9.80 11.73
N SER A 219 -10.95 -10.90 12.45
CA SER A 219 -9.95 -10.96 13.52
C SER A 219 -9.26 -12.31 13.53
N TRP A 220 -8.07 -12.35 14.07
CA TRP A 220 -7.28 -13.55 14.22
C TRP A 220 -6.60 -13.62 15.58
N VAL A 221 -6.32 -14.85 16.03
CA VAL A 221 -5.55 -15.11 17.24
C VAL A 221 -4.57 -16.25 16.97
N ASP A 222 -3.31 -16.02 17.27
CA ASP A 222 -2.22 -17.00 17.14
C ASP A 222 -1.89 -17.63 18.48
N TYR A 223 -1.71 -18.94 18.46
CA TYR A 223 -1.39 -19.75 19.60
C TYR A 223 -0.12 -20.56 19.35
N VAL A 224 0.67 -20.80 20.40
CA VAL A 224 1.84 -21.67 20.40
C VAL A 224 1.83 -22.63 21.58
N ASN A 225 2.29 -23.86 21.37
CA ASN A 225 2.52 -24.81 22.45
C ASN A 225 4.01 -24.93 22.82
N GLU A 226 4.33 -25.73 23.85
CA GLU A 226 5.71 -25.99 24.29
C GLU A 226 6.60 -26.65 23.22
N SER A 227 6.01 -27.33 22.26
CA SER A 227 6.70 -27.95 21.12
C SER A 227 6.94 -26.97 19.96
N ASN A 228 6.55 -25.70 20.09
CA ASN A 228 6.53 -24.66 19.05
C ASN A 228 5.57 -25.00 17.88
N ASP A 229 4.55 -25.82 18.10
CA ASP A 229 3.48 -25.95 17.13
C ASP A 229 2.62 -24.69 17.16
N LEU A 230 2.30 -24.15 15.97
CA LEU A 230 1.49 -22.95 15.80
C LEU A 230 0.06 -23.33 15.41
N PHE A 231 -0.89 -22.63 15.98
CA PHE A 231 -2.30 -22.73 15.65
C PHE A 231 -2.90 -21.32 15.55
N MET A 232 -3.66 -21.04 14.51
CA MET A 232 -4.33 -19.77 14.31
C MET A 232 -5.84 -19.96 14.23
N THR A 233 -6.59 -19.13 14.91
CA THR A 233 -8.03 -18.97 14.70
C THR A 233 -8.31 -17.68 13.93
N VAL A 234 -9.24 -17.75 13.01
CA VAL A 234 -9.66 -16.62 12.19
C VAL A 234 -11.19 -16.56 12.21
N LYS A 235 -11.73 -15.36 12.40
CA LYS A 235 -13.15 -15.07 12.28
C LYS A 235 -13.31 -13.91 11.31
N ILE A 236 -14.11 -14.11 10.27
CA ILE A 236 -14.40 -13.09 9.25
C ILE A 236 -15.89 -12.83 9.16
N SER A 237 -16.27 -11.64 8.73
CA SER A 237 -17.64 -11.23 8.42
C SER A 237 -17.65 -10.60 7.03
N GLY A 238 -18.62 -10.95 6.21
CA GLY A 238 -18.92 -10.20 4.98
C GLY A 238 -19.71 -8.93 5.26
N ASP A 239 -19.78 -8.05 4.29
CA ASP A 239 -20.58 -6.82 4.36
C ASP A 239 -22.06 -7.14 4.40
N ASP A 240 -22.46 -8.19 3.70
CA ASP A 240 -23.82 -8.73 3.74
C ASP A 240 -23.83 -10.28 3.74
N VAL A 241 -25.02 -10.86 3.92
CA VAL A 241 -25.22 -12.33 3.98
C VAL A 241 -24.95 -13.08 2.68
N ASN A 242 -24.69 -12.39 1.58
CA ASN A 242 -24.46 -12.98 0.27
C ASN A 242 -22.95 -12.98 -0.11
N GLU A 243 -22.10 -12.37 0.68
CA GLU A 243 -20.68 -12.12 0.35
C GLU A 243 -19.72 -13.10 1.03
N LEU A 244 -20.22 -14.03 1.85
CA LEU A 244 -19.44 -15.11 2.50
C LEU A 244 -19.83 -16.50 2.00
#